data_084105e758c18127bf6cfdb81705fedf
#
_entry.id   084105e758c18127bf6cfdb81705fedf
#
_cell.length_a   1.000
_cell.length_b   1.000
_cell.length_c   1.000
_cell.angle_alpha   90.00
_cell.angle_beta   90.00
_cell.angle_gamma   90.00
#
_symmetry.space_group_name_H-M   'P 1'
#
loop_
_entity.id
_entity.type
_entity.pdbx_description
1 polymer ?
#
loop_
_entity_poly.entity_id
_entity_poly.type
_entity_poly.pdbx_seq_one_letter_code
_entity_poly.pdbx_strand_id
1 'polypeptide(L)'
;MDKLKMKSRDVVGGNVEKIAALFPHCVTERIGKDGNAELAIDFDKLRAELSKDVLDEGEERYQFTWPDKRAASRLANEPVNLTLRPYREDSVGKDGTPGGFDSENLYIEGDNLDVLKVLRETYLGRVKMIYIDPPYNTGNEFVYNDDFAESYDGFLEACQVYDENGNLMFDPKANGESNGRFHTDWLNMIYPRLKVARDFLTEDGVIFISIDENEVENLKRLCDEIFGAKNFIAELIWSAGRKNDSKYISVSHEYILCYFRNADYIKENKIIWREKKQGLKDIYTEYERLKKLHGTDFKAIEKDLKVWFKALPDGHPAKDHSHYNRVDTRGIFFADNISWPGGGGPKYEVLHPITGKPVTVPSRGWITNKENLQRWIDDDRVLFGETEKNVPTIKAYLKEREFAVPYSVFYKDGRAASKRLATLMGDKMFENPKDEEIIQRIIEFCGVKDGDIVMDFFSGSGTTAQSVFLASINKKIKIKFILVQLRELISEDNATAEKGKKVARAAIALCDELGVPHNICEIAKERIRRAGKKAKEDAGQAAGNLDIGFRVLKLDSSNMEDVFYTPPRKF
;
A
#
# COMPACT_ATOMS: atom_id res chain seq x y z
N MET A 1 -38.09 0.15 28.78
CA MET A 1 -38.04 -0.16 27.33
C MET A 1 -36.59 0.09 26.88
N ASP A 2 -35.86 -0.98 26.54
CA ASP A 2 -34.48 -0.82 26.11
C ASP A 2 -34.47 -0.36 24.66
N LYS A 3 -33.76 0.71 24.42
CA LYS A 3 -33.53 1.22 23.07
C LYS A 3 -32.55 0.30 22.32
N LEU A 4 -33.00 -0.37 21.28
CA LEU A 4 -32.10 -1.00 20.33
C LEU A 4 -31.41 0.09 19.50
N LYS A 5 -30.17 0.39 19.83
CA LYS A 5 -29.33 1.27 19.01
C LYS A 5 -28.64 0.43 17.95
N MET A 6 -28.88 0.73 16.67
CA MET A 6 -28.10 0.17 15.56
C MET A 6 -26.72 0.79 15.60
N LYS A 7 -25.78 0.11 16.26
CA LYS A 7 -24.36 0.48 16.34
C LYS A 7 -23.53 -0.48 15.50
N SER A 8 -22.37 -0.04 15.06
CA SER A 8 -21.34 -0.94 14.54
C SER A 8 -21.01 -2.01 15.61
N ARG A 9 -20.41 -3.14 15.17
CA ARG A 9 -20.12 -4.30 16.02
C ARG A 9 -19.38 -3.90 17.31
N ASP A 10 -19.90 -4.34 18.43
CA ASP A 10 -19.19 -4.27 19.71
C ASP A 10 -18.03 -5.28 19.74
N VAL A 11 -16.84 -4.77 19.47
CA VAL A 11 -15.60 -5.57 19.44
C VAL A 11 -15.18 -5.96 20.85
N VAL A 12 -15.43 -5.11 21.84
CA VAL A 12 -15.07 -5.36 23.24
C VAL A 12 -15.93 -6.48 23.80
N GLY A 13 -17.24 -6.41 23.61
CA GLY A 13 -18.16 -7.48 23.98
C GLY A 13 -17.81 -8.79 23.30
N GLY A 14 -17.56 -8.77 22.00
CA GLY A 14 -17.13 -9.96 21.27
C GLY A 14 -15.78 -10.54 21.72
N ASN A 15 -14.85 -9.74 22.24
CA ASN A 15 -13.61 -10.24 22.85
C ASN A 15 -13.87 -10.85 24.23
N VAL A 16 -14.73 -10.25 25.03
CA VAL A 16 -15.18 -10.82 26.32
C VAL A 16 -15.83 -12.19 26.10
N GLU A 17 -16.71 -12.31 25.10
CA GLU A 17 -17.35 -13.59 24.74
C GLU A 17 -16.34 -14.65 24.31
N LYS A 18 -15.31 -14.30 23.53
CA LYS A 18 -14.25 -15.23 23.14
C LYS A 18 -13.44 -15.73 24.33
N ILE A 19 -13.07 -14.83 25.24
CA ILE A 19 -12.35 -15.19 26.47
C ILE A 19 -13.26 -16.07 27.35
N ALA A 20 -14.55 -15.72 27.48
CA ALA A 20 -15.53 -16.49 28.20
C ALA A 20 -15.71 -17.90 27.63
N ALA A 21 -15.66 -18.05 26.30
CA ALA A 21 -15.75 -19.37 25.67
C ALA A 21 -14.50 -20.23 25.89
N LEU A 22 -13.30 -19.61 25.95
CA LEU A 22 -12.04 -20.32 26.21
C LEU A 22 -11.86 -20.63 27.72
N PHE A 23 -12.22 -19.69 28.60
CA PHE A 23 -12.03 -19.77 30.05
C PHE A 23 -13.32 -19.38 30.79
N PRO A 24 -14.37 -20.24 30.80
CA PRO A 24 -15.66 -19.89 31.37
C PRO A 24 -15.63 -19.53 32.86
N HIS A 25 -14.71 -20.11 33.63
CA HIS A 25 -14.54 -19.84 35.05
C HIS A 25 -13.87 -18.48 35.36
N CYS A 26 -13.30 -17.82 34.34
CA CYS A 26 -12.78 -16.46 34.45
C CYS A 26 -13.86 -15.40 34.24
N VAL A 27 -15.09 -15.80 33.98
CA VAL A 27 -16.22 -14.86 33.82
C VAL A 27 -16.79 -14.50 35.19
N THR A 28 -17.06 -13.20 35.35
CA THR A 28 -17.71 -12.63 36.52
C THR A 28 -18.76 -11.61 36.10
N GLU A 29 -19.54 -11.11 37.02
CA GLU A 29 -20.50 -10.04 36.80
C GLU A 29 -20.01 -8.75 37.45
N ARG A 30 -20.20 -7.63 36.74
CA ARG A 30 -20.02 -6.29 37.33
C ARG A 30 -21.27 -5.45 37.09
N ILE A 31 -21.45 -4.45 37.92
CA ILE A 31 -22.49 -3.45 37.71
C ILE A 31 -21.94 -2.41 36.71
N GLY A 32 -22.59 -2.28 35.55
CA GLY A 32 -22.29 -1.29 34.55
C GLY A 32 -22.63 0.14 34.98
N LYS A 33 -22.24 1.13 34.20
CA LYS A 33 -22.51 2.57 34.47
C LYS A 33 -24.02 2.88 34.54
N ASP A 34 -24.82 2.11 33.85
CA ASP A 34 -26.30 2.18 33.79
C ASP A 34 -27.02 1.36 34.88
N GLY A 35 -26.26 0.80 35.81
CA GLY A 35 -26.81 0.02 36.95
C GLY A 35 -27.21 -1.42 36.60
N ASN A 36 -27.00 -1.87 35.37
CA ASN A 36 -27.27 -3.24 34.95
C ASN A 36 -26.06 -4.16 35.18
N ALA A 37 -26.32 -5.45 35.37
CA ALA A 37 -25.27 -6.45 35.46
C ALA A 37 -24.68 -6.71 34.06
N GLU A 38 -23.38 -6.57 33.92
CA GLU A 38 -22.62 -6.86 32.72
C GLU A 38 -21.62 -7.98 32.96
N LEU A 39 -21.35 -8.80 31.92
CA LEU A 39 -20.29 -9.80 32.00
C LEU A 39 -18.91 -9.08 31.96
N ALA A 40 -18.04 -9.54 32.86
CA ALA A 40 -16.66 -9.06 32.93
C ALA A 40 -15.71 -10.24 33.05
N ILE A 41 -14.45 -10.01 32.69
CA ILE A 41 -13.39 -11.01 32.87
C ILE A 41 -12.65 -10.72 34.18
N ASP A 42 -12.59 -11.73 35.04
CA ASP A 42 -11.75 -11.74 36.23
C ASP A 42 -10.31 -12.03 35.81
N PHE A 43 -9.50 -10.96 35.78
CA PHE A 43 -8.11 -11.06 35.32
C PHE A 43 -7.22 -11.83 36.30
N ASP A 44 -7.55 -11.90 37.57
CA ASP A 44 -6.77 -12.69 38.54
C ASP A 44 -6.96 -14.19 38.31
N LYS A 45 -8.19 -14.62 38.00
CA LYS A 45 -8.45 -15.99 37.59
C LYS A 45 -7.82 -16.33 36.26
N LEU A 46 -7.92 -15.43 35.25
CA LEU A 46 -7.29 -15.62 33.94
C LEU A 46 -5.76 -15.68 34.08
N ARG A 47 -5.18 -14.88 34.98
CA ARG A 47 -3.75 -14.92 35.30
C ARG A 47 -3.34 -16.26 35.89
N ALA A 48 -4.16 -16.82 36.80
CA ALA A 48 -3.89 -18.13 37.39
C ALA A 48 -3.89 -19.26 36.34
N GLU A 49 -4.73 -19.19 35.31
CA GLU A 49 -4.73 -20.14 34.18
C GLU A 49 -3.48 -20.04 33.30
N LEU A 50 -2.93 -18.86 33.13
CA LEU A 50 -1.73 -18.64 32.35
C LEU A 50 -0.46 -18.93 33.16
N SER A 51 -0.58 -19.08 34.48
CA SER A 51 0.49 -19.47 35.40
C SER A 51 1.73 -18.54 35.29
N LYS A 52 2.91 -19.15 35.12
CA LYS A 52 4.21 -18.47 35.05
C LYS A 52 4.50 -17.70 33.77
N ASP A 53 3.63 -17.82 32.77
CA ASP A 53 3.79 -17.10 31.50
C ASP A 53 3.11 -15.72 31.51
N VAL A 54 2.83 -15.18 32.71
CA VAL A 54 2.26 -13.86 32.95
C VAL A 54 3.29 -12.95 33.63
N LEU A 55 3.44 -11.75 33.10
CA LEU A 55 4.29 -10.72 33.69
C LEU A 55 3.58 -10.08 34.91
N ASP A 56 4.28 -9.97 36.03
CA ASP A 56 3.77 -9.29 37.23
C ASP A 56 3.82 -7.75 37.09
N GLU A 57 3.02 -7.05 37.91
CA GLU A 57 3.11 -5.61 38.03
C GLU A 57 4.48 -5.21 38.59
N GLY A 58 5.21 -4.40 37.83
CA GLY A 58 6.55 -3.94 38.21
C GLY A 58 7.71 -4.67 37.52
N GLU A 59 7.46 -5.77 36.80
CA GLU A 59 8.50 -6.36 35.97
C GLU A 59 8.86 -5.48 34.79
N GLU A 60 10.16 -5.28 34.57
CA GLU A 60 10.66 -4.52 33.45
C GLU A 60 10.29 -5.22 32.12
N ARG A 61 9.69 -4.47 31.21
CA ARG A 61 9.31 -4.98 29.89
C ARG A 61 9.48 -3.89 28.83
N TYR A 62 9.80 -4.30 27.63
CA TYR A 62 9.78 -3.40 26.48
C TYR A 62 8.36 -2.90 26.24
N GLN A 63 8.17 -1.59 26.30
CA GLN A 63 6.91 -0.93 25.99
C GLN A 63 7.17 0.34 25.19
N PHE A 64 6.49 0.49 24.07
CA PHE A 64 6.34 1.76 23.39
C PHE A 64 5.10 2.47 23.96
N THR A 65 5.26 3.59 24.63
CA THR A 65 4.17 4.30 25.31
C THR A 65 4.26 5.80 25.12
N TRP A 66 3.12 6.46 25.16
CA TRP A 66 2.96 7.92 25.08
C TRP A 66 1.69 8.33 25.85
N PRO A 67 1.50 9.64 26.18
CA PRO A 67 0.27 10.12 26.79
C PRO A 67 -0.99 9.74 25.98
N ASP A 68 -2.05 9.36 26.68
CA ASP A 68 -3.37 8.99 26.12
C ASP A 68 -3.43 7.74 25.22
N LYS A 69 -2.35 6.96 25.10
CA LYS A 69 -2.34 5.70 24.33
C LYS A 69 -3.51 4.78 24.66
N ARG A 70 -3.88 4.68 25.96
CA ARG A 70 -4.99 3.84 26.39
C ARG A 70 -6.35 4.35 25.87
N ALA A 71 -6.52 5.67 25.79
CA ALA A 71 -7.71 6.30 25.22
C ALA A 71 -7.76 6.05 23.72
N ALA A 72 -6.69 6.28 22.98
CA ALA A 72 -6.56 5.98 21.54
C ALA A 72 -6.86 4.49 21.25
N SER A 73 -6.38 3.57 22.09
CA SER A 73 -6.69 2.13 21.95
C SER A 73 -8.16 1.81 22.14
N ARG A 74 -8.86 2.49 23.08
CA ARG A 74 -10.30 2.32 23.30
C ARG A 74 -11.09 2.89 22.13
N LEU A 75 -10.73 4.08 21.65
CA LEU A 75 -11.39 4.73 20.53
C LEU A 75 -11.49 3.83 19.29
N ALA A 76 -10.48 3.03 19.00
CA ALA A 76 -10.50 2.05 17.91
C ALA A 76 -11.63 1.00 18.03
N ASN A 77 -12.09 0.74 19.25
CA ASN A 77 -13.09 -0.29 19.55
C ASN A 77 -14.47 0.29 19.91
N GLU A 78 -14.57 1.60 20.09
CA GLU A 78 -15.84 2.26 20.39
C GLU A 78 -16.77 2.17 19.18
N PRO A 79 -18.00 1.62 19.37
CA PRO A 79 -18.98 1.54 18.30
C PRO A 79 -19.45 2.94 17.88
N VAL A 80 -19.64 3.13 16.59
CA VAL A 80 -20.23 4.37 16.05
C VAL A 80 -21.68 4.15 15.63
N ASN A 81 -22.50 5.22 15.75
CA ASN A 81 -23.89 5.24 15.33
C ASN A 81 -24.05 6.06 14.04
N LEU A 82 -23.23 5.72 13.05
CA LEU A 82 -23.15 6.40 11.75
C LEU A 82 -23.48 5.43 10.63
N THR A 83 -23.82 5.97 9.46
CA THR A 83 -24.13 5.19 8.26
C THR A 83 -23.46 5.81 7.03
N LEU A 84 -23.35 5.03 5.97
CA LEU A 84 -22.88 5.51 4.67
C LEU A 84 -24.07 5.68 3.74
N ARG A 85 -24.34 6.94 3.35
CA ARG A 85 -25.42 7.26 2.41
C ARG A 85 -24.90 7.27 0.98
N PRO A 86 -25.55 6.56 0.06
CA PRO A 86 -25.26 6.66 -1.37
C PRO A 86 -25.52 8.08 -1.90
N TYR A 87 -24.54 8.61 -2.63
CA TYR A 87 -24.65 9.91 -3.30
C TYR A 87 -24.48 9.71 -4.81
N ARG A 88 -25.61 9.52 -5.51
CA ARG A 88 -25.62 9.13 -6.92
C ARG A 88 -25.13 10.23 -7.84
N GLU A 89 -25.44 11.50 -7.51
CA GLU A 89 -25.09 12.65 -8.35
C GLU A 89 -23.60 12.76 -8.64
N ASP A 90 -22.76 12.46 -7.65
CA ASP A 90 -21.30 12.48 -7.80
C ASP A 90 -20.73 11.14 -8.30
N SER A 91 -21.54 10.06 -8.29
CA SER A 91 -21.11 8.73 -8.67
C SER A 91 -20.92 8.60 -10.18
N VAL A 92 -20.13 7.62 -10.58
CA VAL A 92 -19.81 7.34 -11.99
C VAL A 92 -19.98 5.84 -12.23
N GLY A 93 -20.70 5.47 -13.29
CA GLY A 93 -20.87 4.09 -13.70
C GLY A 93 -19.58 3.44 -14.19
N LYS A 94 -19.56 2.11 -14.26
CA LYS A 94 -18.39 1.31 -14.73
C LYS A 94 -17.83 1.78 -16.07
N ASP A 95 -18.67 2.25 -16.94
CA ASP A 95 -18.32 2.71 -18.28
C ASP A 95 -17.87 4.18 -18.32
N GLY A 96 -18.02 4.91 -17.22
CA GLY A 96 -17.78 6.35 -17.10
C GLY A 96 -19.04 7.21 -17.13
N THR A 97 -20.25 6.62 -17.16
CA THR A 97 -21.51 7.37 -17.20
C THR A 97 -21.74 8.14 -15.90
N PRO A 98 -21.91 9.49 -15.94
CA PRO A 98 -22.24 10.29 -14.76
C PRO A 98 -23.56 9.83 -14.10
N GLY A 99 -23.58 9.79 -12.75
CA GLY A 99 -24.74 9.33 -11.97
C GLY A 99 -24.94 7.80 -11.97
N GLY A 100 -24.14 7.04 -12.73
CA GLY A 100 -24.13 5.59 -12.70
C GLY A 100 -23.70 5.05 -11.34
N PHE A 101 -24.30 3.92 -10.90
CA PHE A 101 -24.08 3.37 -9.55
C PHE A 101 -23.79 1.86 -9.56
N ASP A 102 -23.27 1.35 -10.66
CA ASP A 102 -22.97 -0.06 -10.90
C ASP A 102 -21.49 -0.43 -10.72
N SER A 103 -20.61 0.57 -10.49
CA SER A 103 -19.19 0.34 -10.19
C SER A 103 -18.99 -0.41 -8.87
N GLU A 104 -17.94 -1.22 -8.82
CA GLU A 104 -17.53 -1.92 -7.60
C GLU A 104 -16.51 -1.10 -6.77
N ASN A 105 -15.99 0.00 -7.34
CA ASN A 105 -15.11 0.94 -6.66
C ASN A 105 -15.90 1.89 -5.74
N LEU A 106 -15.28 2.26 -4.62
CA LEU A 106 -15.89 3.17 -3.65
C LEU A 106 -15.02 4.41 -3.44
N TYR A 107 -15.67 5.57 -3.40
CA TYR A 107 -15.12 6.81 -2.89
C TYR A 107 -16.01 7.27 -1.72
N ILE A 108 -15.43 7.40 -0.52
CA ILE A 108 -16.20 7.65 0.71
C ILE A 108 -15.74 8.97 1.33
N GLU A 109 -16.68 9.87 1.54
CA GLU A 109 -16.43 11.16 2.16
C GLU A 109 -16.80 11.10 3.65
N GLY A 110 -15.84 11.39 4.53
CA GLY A 110 -16.03 11.43 5.99
C GLY A 110 -14.72 11.22 6.74
N ASP A 111 -14.79 11.32 8.08
CA ASP A 111 -13.65 10.94 8.92
C ASP A 111 -13.27 9.47 8.68
N ASN A 112 -11.99 9.24 8.49
CA ASN A 112 -11.52 7.91 8.10
C ASN A 112 -11.65 6.88 9.22
N LEU A 113 -11.49 7.23 10.49
CA LEU A 113 -11.67 6.28 11.59
C LEU A 113 -13.13 5.82 11.68
N ASP A 114 -14.07 6.74 11.58
CA ASP A 114 -15.50 6.42 11.63
C ASP A 114 -15.94 5.61 10.41
N VAL A 115 -15.48 5.98 9.22
CA VAL A 115 -15.72 5.21 7.99
C VAL A 115 -15.16 3.79 8.12
N LEU A 116 -13.93 3.63 8.63
CA LEU A 116 -13.35 2.31 8.85
C LEU A 116 -14.20 1.48 9.83
N LYS A 117 -14.68 2.07 10.94
CA LYS A 117 -15.56 1.38 11.90
C LYS A 117 -16.87 0.91 11.25
N VAL A 118 -17.49 1.74 10.40
CA VAL A 118 -18.72 1.39 9.67
C VAL A 118 -18.47 0.28 8.65
N LEU A 119 -17.33 0.33 7.93
CA LEU A 119 -16.98 -0.68 6.92
C LEU A 119 -16.51 -2.00 7.51
N ARG A 120 -16.12 -2.04 8.79
CA ARG A 120 -15.42 -3.19 9.41
C ARG A 120 -16.17 -4.51 9.24
N GLU A 121 -17.48 -4.54 9.44
CA GLU A 121 -18.25 -5.78 9.27
C GLU A 121 -18.28 -6.29 7.83
N THR A 122 -18.43 -5.38 6.88
CA THR A 122 -18.57 -5.73 5.47
C THR A 122 -17.26 -6.19 4.83
N TYR A 123 -16.14 -5.59 5.26
CA TYR A 123 -14.84 -5.80 4.63
C TYR A 123 -13.81 -6.49 5.52
N LEU A 124 -14.20 -7.06 6.64
CA LEU A 124 -13.33 -7.85 7.53
C LEU A 124 -12.59 -8.94 6.75
N GLY A 125 -11.25 -8.90 6.73
CA GLY A 125 -10.42 -9.89 6.05
C GLY A 125 -10.57 -9.94 4.53
N ARG A 126 -10.99 -8.84 3.87
CA ARG A 126 -11.25 -8.81 2.41
C ARG A 126 -10.33 -7.90 1.61
N VAL A 127 -9.54 -7.08 2.26
CA VAL A 127 -8.64 -6.12 1.59
C VAL A 127 -7.28 -6.76 1.39
N LYS A 128 -6.83 -6.85 0.14
CA LYS A 128 -5.54 -7.43 -0.21
C LYS A 128 -4.38 -6.48 0.05
N MET A 129 -4.57 -5.20 -0.23
CA MET A 129 -3.53 -4.19 -0.06
C MET A 129 -4.15 -2.92 0.54
N ILE A 130 -3.49 -2.39 1.55
CA ILE A 130 -3.72 -1.03 2.05
C ILE A 130 -2.50 -0.20 1.67
N TYR A 131 -2.71 0.95 1.05
CA TYR A 131 -1.71 2.00 0.88
C TYR A 131 -2.25 3.26 1.51
N ILE A 132 -1.46 3.92 2.36
CA ILE A 132 -1.83 5.21 2.94
C ILE A 132 -0.66 6.19 2.94
N ASP A 133 -1.03 7.46 2.84
CA ASP A 133 -0.15 8.61 2.91
C ASP A 133 -0.67 9.57 3.98
N PRO A 134 -0.46 9.25 5.28
CA PRO A 134 -0.95 10.08 6.37
C PRO A 134 -0.17 11.40 6.46
N PRO A 135 -0.65 12.41 7.21
CA PRO A 135 0.14 13.60 7.52
C PRO A 135 1.51 13.25 8.10
N TYR A 136 2.57 13.92 7.65
CA TYR A 136 3.95 13.62 8.04
C TYR A 136 4.39 14.31 9.33
N ASN A 137 3.52 15.14 9.90
CA ASN A 137 3.79 15.89 11.12
C ASN A 137 4.97 16.87 10.96
N THR A 138 4.98 17.62 9.87
CA THR A 138 6.05 18.60 9.55
C THR A 138 5.90 19.95 10.26
N GLY A 139 4.95 20.07 11.18
CA GLY A 139 4.66 21.30 11.91
C GLY A 139 3.68 22.26 11.24
N ASN A 140 3.33 22.03 9.99
CA ASN A 140 2.38 22.82 9.20
C ASN A 140 1.17 22.00 8.72
N GLU A 141 1.12 20.73 9.05
CA GLU A 141 0.08 19.81 8.62
C GLU A 141 -0.99 19.64 9.69
N PHE A 142 -2.19 19.31 9.25
CA PHE A 142 -3.29 18.99 10.14
C PHE A 142 -3.11 17.58 10.69
N VAL A 143 -3.17 17.46 12.01
CA VAL A 143 -3.43 16.21 12.70
C VAL A 143 -4.91 16.20 13.04
N TYR A 144 -5.62 15.15 12.67
CA TYR A 144 -7.04 15.00 13.02
C TYR A 144 -7.17 15.04 14.55
N ASN A 145 -7.99 15.97 15.05
CA ASN A 145 -8.13 16.17 16.48
C ASN A 145 -9.19 15.19 17.01
N ASP A 146 -8.76 13.99 17.37
CA ASP A 146 -9.60 13.03 18.10
C ASP A 146 -9.59 13.47 19.58
N ASP A 147 -10.41 14.47 19.95
CA ASP A 147 -10.45 15.00 21.30
C ASP A 147 -10.94 13.94 22.30
N PHE A 148 -10.00 13.37 23.06
CA PHE A 148 -10.27 12.37 24.12
C PHE A 148 -10.91 12.98 25.38
N ALA A 149 -11.04 14.30 25.43
CA ALA A 149 -11.50 15.03 26.62
C ALA A 149 -13.00 15.31 26.62
N GLU A 150 -13.69 15.19 25.49
CA GLU A 150 -15.11 15.50 25.41
C GLU A 150 -15.98 14.25 25.56
N SER A 151 -17.06 14.42 26.33
CA SER A 151 -18.09 13.41 26.47
C SER A 151 -18.80 13.17 25.12
N TYR A 152 -19.45 11.99 24.98
CA TYR A 152 -20.29 11.65 23.81
C TYR A 152 -21.32 12.73 23.42
N ASP A 153 -21.78 13.53 24.38
CA ASP A 153 -22.68 14.66 24.14
C ASP A 153 -21.97 15.84 23.45
N GLY A 154 -20.70 16.11 23.78
CA GLY A 154 -19.86 17.07 23.07
C GLY A 154 -19.54 16.62 21.63
N PHE A 155 -19.39 15.31 21.41
CA PHE A 155 -19.22 14.74 20.07
C PHE A 155 -20.50 14.88 19.21
N LEU A 156 -21.69 14.78 19.81
CA LEU A 156 -22.95 15.05 19.09
C LEU A 156 -23.14 16.52 18.72
N GLU A 157 -22.65 17.45 19.56
CA GLU A 157 -22.56 18.87 19.21
C GLU A 157 -21.46 19.11 18.15
N ALA A 158 -20.36 18.39 18.22
CA ALA A 158 -19.31 18.40 17.18
C ALA A 158 -19.75 17.76 15.85
N CYS A 159 -20.76 16.89 15.83
CA CYS A 159 -21.42 16.43 14.59
C CYS A 159 -22.22 17.52 13.87
N GLN A 160 -22.45 18.69 14.49
CA GLN A 160 -22.84 19.92 13.79
C GLN A 160 -21.64 20.65 13.15
N VAL A 161 -20.52 20.00 13.05
CA VAL A 161 -19.26 20.50 12.45
C VAL A 161 -19.40 20.81 10.97
N TYR A 162 -20.47 20.35 10.34
CA TYR A 162 -20.77 20.65 8.94
C TYR A 162 -21.89 21.72 8.87
N ASP A 163 -21.68 22.75 8.06
CA ASP A 163 -22.73 23.69 7.72
C ASP A 163 -23.85 22.99 6.90
N GLU A 164 -24.94 23.72 6.63
CA GLU A 164 -26.08 23.22 5.83
C GLU A 164 -25.67 22.75 4.42
N ASN A 165 -24.45 23.10 3.97
CA ASN A 165 -23.87 22.72 2.68
C ASN A 165 -22.90 21.53 2.82
N GLY A 166 -22.71 20.99 4.03
CA GLY A 166 -21.82 19.87 4.30
C GLY A 166 -20.33 20.25 4.38
N ASN A 167 -20.01 21.52 4.62
CA ASN A 167 -18.64 21.96 4.83
C ASN A 167 -18.27 21.86 6.31
N LEU A 168 -17.02 21.47 6.58
CA LEU A 168 -16.46 21.39 7.93
C LEU A 168 -16.43 22.81 8.54
N MET A 169 -17.15 23.04 9.64
CA MET A 169 -17.13 24.32 10.38
C MET A 169 -15.96 24.39 11.39
N PHE A 170 -15.15 23.35 11.45
CA PHE A 170 -14.02 23.23 12.36
C PHE A 170 -12.75 23.79 11.70
N ASP A 171 -12.05 24.68 12.43
CA ASP A 171 -10.72 25.17 12.04
C ASP A 171 -9.66 24.21 12.60
N PRO A 172 -9.13 23.28 11.78
CA PRO A 172 -8.13 22.33 12.25
C PRO A 172 -6.84 23.09 12.56
N LYS A 173 -6.46 23.16 13.83
CA LYS A 173 -5.19 23.76 14.23
C LYS A 173 -4.03 22.91 13.74
N ALA A 174 -3.09 23.53 13.02
CA ALA A 174 -1.84 22.87 12.66
C ALA A 174 -1.11 22.39 13.91
N ASN A 175 -0.60 21.15 13.90
CA ASN A 175 0.21 20.62 14.98
C ASN A 175 1.65 21.17 14.87
N GLY A 176 1.90 22.31 15.50
CA GLY A 176 3.20 23.00 15.43
C GLY A 176 4.24 22.35 16.34
N GLU A 177 5.52 22.40 15.96
CA GLU A 177 6.66 21.89 16.76
C GLU A 177 6.73 22.50 18.17
N SER A 178 6.18 23.69 18.39
CA SER A 178 6.06 24.32 19.71
C SER A 178 5.00 23.68 20.62
N ASN A 179 4.18 22.79 20.09
CA ASN A 179 3.22 22.02 20.88
C ASN A 179 3.96 20.95 21.68
N GLY A 180 3.90 20.99 23.01
CA GLY A 180 4.49 19.96 23.88
C GLY A 180 3.92 18.54 23.67
N ARG A 181 2.87 18.40 22.86
CA ARG A 181 2.22 17.14 22.49
C ARG A 181 2.42 16.75 21.02
N PHE A 182 3.33 17.41 20.32
CA PHE A 182 3.55 17.30 18.88
C PHE A 182 3.51 15.84 18.35
N HIS A 183 4.36 14.97 18.86
CA HIS A 183 4.35 13.54 18.49
C HIS A 183 3.17 12.79 19.10
N THR A 184 2.73 13.17 20.31
CA THR A 184 1.62 12.52 21.03
C THR A 184 0.32 12.62 20.26
N ASP A 185 -0.02 13.82 19.77
CA ASP A 185 -1.28 14.04 19.06
C ASP A 185 -1.29 13.31 17.72
N TRP A 186 -0.15 13.26 17.02
CA TRP A 186 0.01 12.45 15.82
C TRP A 186 -0.15 10.94 16.09
N LEU A 187 0.48 10.42 17.15
CA LEU A 187 0.38 9.02 17.55
C LEU A 187 -1.07 8.65 17.94
N ASN A 188 -1.76 9.53 18.67
CA ASN A 188 -3.15 9.32 19.05
C ASN A 188 -4.08 9.29 17.84
N MET A 189 -3.81 10.09 16.82
CA MET A 189 -4.55 10.10 15.55
C MET A 189 -4.31 8.82 14.74
N ILE A 190 -3.07 8.41 14.54
CA ILE A 190 -2.75 7.30 13.62
C ILE A 190 -3.01 5.91 14.23
N TYR A 191 -2.81 5.74 15.55
CA TYR A 191 -2.91 4.45 16.23
C TYR A 191 -4.28 3.76 16.08
N PRO A 192 -5.42 4.41 16.40
CA PRO A 192 -6.73 3.77 16.27
C PRO A 192 -7.05 3.39 14.83
N ARG A 193 -6.64 4.20 13.86
CA ARG A 193 -6.85 3.98 12.42
C ARG A 193 -6.11 2.73 11.94
N LEU A 194 -4.83 2.60 12.26
CA LEU A 194 -4.05 1.42 11.90
C LEU A 194 -4.54 0.15 12.61
N LYS A 195 -4.97 0.28 13.87
CA LYS A 195 -5.53 -0.85 14.64
C LYS A 195 -6.80 -1.40 13.98
N VAL A 196 -7.70 -0.54 13.51
CA VAL A 196 -8.89 -0.96 12.76
C VAL A 196 -8.51 -1.46 11.37
N ALA A 197 -7.61 -0.77 10.67
CA ALA A 197 -7.17 -1.12 9.32
C ALA A 197 -6.58 -2.54 9.23
N ARG A 198 -5.88 -3.00 10.27
CA ARG A 198 -5.35 -4.36 10.34
C ARG A 198 -6.42 -5.43 10.14
N ASP A 199 -7.63 -5.20 10.62
CA ASP A 199 -8.72 -6.18 10.55
C ASP A 199 -9.28 -6.34 9.12
N PHE A 200 -9.08 -5.36 8.26
CA PHE A 200 -9.50 -5.45 6.85
C PHE A 200 -8.63 -6.38 6.02
N LEU A 201 -7.36 -6.55 6.40
CA LEU A 201 -6.40 -7.28 5.58
C LEU A 201 -6.71 -8.78 5.53
N THR A 202 -6.62 -9.36 4.32
CA THR A 202 -6.61 -10.81 4.12
C THR A 202 -5.40 -11.44 4.80
N GLU A 203 -5.37 -12.76 4.98
CA GLU A 203 -4.22 -13.46 5.59
C GLU A 203 -2.91 -13.23 4.80
N ASP A 204 -3.00 -13.11 3.49
CA ASP A 204 -1.89 -12.72 2.61
C ASP A 204 -1.87 -11.22 2.30
N GLY A 205 -2.57 -10.43 3.09
CA GLY A 205 -2.68 -8.98 2.92
C GLY A 205 -1.43 -8.22 3.37
N VAL A 206 -1.28 -7.02 2.86
CA VAL A 206 -0.12 -6.15 3.08
C VAL A 206 -0.54 -4.70 3.24
N ILE A 207 0.15 -3.97 4.11
CA ILE A 207 0.01 -2.52 4.25
C ILE A 207 1.32 -1.82 3.89
N PHE A 208 1.21 -0.74 3.13
CA PHE A 208 2.27 0.20 2.80
C PHE A 208 1.90 1.58 3.36
N ILE A 209 2.81 2.20 4.10
CA ILE A 209 2.58 3.50 4.75
C ILE A 209 3.71 4.44 4.40
N SER A 210 3.41 5.48 3.64
CA SER A 210 4.35 6.55 3.32
C SER A 210 4.58 7.44 4.55
N ILE A 211 5.83 7.86 4.76
CA ILE A 211 6.23 8.75 5.85
C ILE A 211 7.60 9.37 5.53
N ASP A 212 7.93 10.48 6.17
CA ASP A 212 9.27 11.07 6.13
C ASP A 212 10.06 10.85 7.44
N GLU A 213 11.19 11.54 7.57
CA GLU A 213 12.10 11.44 8.71
C GLU A 213 11.50 11.91 10.04
N ASN A 214 10.40 12.68 10.04
CA ASN A 214 9.84 13.24 11.28
C ASN A 214 9.21 12.15 12.16
N GLU A 215 8.50 11.20 11.57
CA GLU A 215 7.72 10.20 12.32
C GLU A 215 8.02 8.73 11.94
N VAL A 216 8.98 8.44 11.07
CA VAL A 216 9.29 7.07 10.63
C VAL A 216 9.60 6.12 11.79
N GLU A 217 10.37 6.58 12.78
CA GLU A 217 10.76 5.78 13.96
C GLU A 217 9.54 5.47 14.85
N ASN A 218 8.70 6.47 15.12
CA ASN A 218 7.49 6.32 15.90
C ASN A 218 6.48 5.41 15.18
N LEU A 219 6.29 5.62 13.88
CA LEU A 219 5.40 4.80 13.05
C LEU A 219 5.85 3.34 13.02
N LYS A 220 7.15 3.09 12.88
CA LYS A 220 7.69 1.73 12.88
C LYS A 220 7.40 1.00 14.18
N ARG A 221 7.67 1.63 15.34
CA ARG A 221 7.37 1.05 16.66
C ARG A 221 5.88 0.78 16.85
N LEU A 222 5.05 1.69 16.38
CA LEU A 222 3.60 1.55 16.44
C LEU A 222 3.11 0.40 15.55
N CYS A 223 3.64 0.26 14.35
CA CYS A 223 3.35 -0.85 13.45
C CYS A 223 3.85 -2.20 13.99
N ASP A 224 5.03 -2.23 14.63
CA ASP A 224 5.55 -3.42 15.30
C ASP A 224 4.59 -3.92 16.40
N GLU A 225 3.95 -3.00 17.13
CA GLU A 225 2.95 -3.34 18.13
C GLU A 225 1.63 -3.81 17.50
N ILE A 226 1.12 -3.11 16.49
CA ILE A 226 -0.19 -3.42 15.88
C ILE A 226 -0.13 -4.66 14.99
N PHE A 227 0.82 -4.72 14.09
CA PHE A 227 0.93 -5.80 13.10
C PHE A 227 1.80 -6.96 13.61
N GLY A 228 2.70 -6.69 14.56
CA GLY A 228 3.71 -7.61 15.05
C GLY A 228 5.05 -7.47 14.31
N ALA A 229 6.16 -7.31 15.03
CA ALA A 229 7.50 -7.10 14.46
C ALA A 229 7.91 -8.21 13.46
N LYS A 230 7.46 -9.46 13.67
CA LYS A 230 7.73 -10.58 12.74
C LYS A 230 7.09 -10.41 11.35
N ASN A 231 6.10 -9.53 11.24
CA ASN A 231 5.39 -9.24 9.99
C ASN A 231 6.00 -8.04 9.22
N PHE A 232 7.02 -7.41 9.78
CA PHE A 232 7.78 -6.39 9.07
C PHE A 232 8.49 -6.98 7.85
N ILE A 233 8.34 -6.33 6.70
CA ILE A 233 8.95 -6.78 5.44
C ILE A 233 10.18 -5.96 5.12
N ALA A 234 9.98 -4.66 4.99
CA ALA A 234 11.02 -3.71 4.61
C ALA A 234 10.60 -2.27 4.88
N GLU A 235 11.59 -1.42 4.97
CA GLU A 235 11.50 0.02 4.84
C GLU A 235 11.99 0.36 3.43
N LEU A 236 11.05 0.79 2.59
CA LEU A 236 11.34 1.15 1.22
C LEU A 236 11.76 2.62 1.19
N ILE A 237 12.80 2.93 0.46
CA ILE A 237 13.33 4.28 0.31
C ILE A 237 12.96 4.80 -1.07
N TRP A 238 12.15 5.85 -1.11
CA TRP A 238 11.83 6.54 -2.34
C TRP A 238 12.65 7.82 -2.46
N SER A 239 13.66 7.80 -3.33
CA SER A 239 14.44 8.98 -3.66
C SER A 239 13.71 9.81 -4.72
N ALA A 240 13.16 10.95 -4.30
CA ALA A 240 12.31 11.81 -5.12
C ALA A 240 13.08 12.89 -5.91
N GLY A 241 14.38 13.05 -5.66
CA GLY A 241 15.23 14.03 -6.35
C GLY A 241 16.21 14.73 -5.42
N ARG A 242 17.19 15.41 -6.00
CA ARG A 242 18.19 16.16 -5.23
C ARG A 242 17.66 17.55 -4.90
N LYS A 243 17.58 17.89 -3.62
CA LYS A 243 17.37 19.26 -3.11
C LYS A 243 18.70 19.78 -2.61
N ASN A 244 18.96 21.07 -2.77
CA ASN A 244 20.20 21.74 -2.31
C ASN A 244 19.89 22.85 -1.28
N ASP A 245 18.90 22.60 -0.43
CA ASP A 245 18.31 23.64 0.42
C ASP A 245 18.84 23.59 1.84
N SER A 246 19.62 22.56 2.21
CA SER A 246 20.13 22.38 3.56
C SER A 246 21.59 22.86 3.71
N LYS A 247 21.92 23.37 4.92
CA LYS A 247 23.28 23.78 5.26
C LYS A 247 24.26 22.61 5.46
N TYR A 248 23.75 21.41 5.74
CA TYR A 248 24.55 20.24 6.08
C TYR A 248 24.30 19.10 5.11
N ILE A 249 23.25 18.33 5.33
CA ILE A 249 22.86 17.19 4.49
C ILE A 249 21.44 17.42 4.02
N SER A 250 21.23 17.39 2.71
CA SER A 250 19.91 17.53 2.10
C SER A 250 19.21 16.18 2.05
N VAL A 251 18.17 15.98 2.84
CA VAL A 251 17.33 14.79 2.79
C VAL A 251 16.54 14.83 1.48
N SER A 252 16.67 13.78 0.68
CA SER A 252 16.12 13.71 -0.69
C SER A 252 15.27 12.48 -0.93
N HIS A 253 14.78 11.85 0.14
CA HIS A 253 13.98 10.64 0.07
C HIS A 253 12.85 10.67 1.10
N GLU A 254 11.90 9.80 0.88
CA GLU A 254 10.81 9.47 1.80
C GLU A 254 10.85 7.96 2.05
N TYR A 255 10.18 7.52 3.08
CA TYR A 255 10.09 6.12 3.46
C TYR A 255 8.70 5.55 3.15
N ILE A 256 8.64 4.26 2.87
CA ILE A 256 7.39 3.51 2.81
C ILE A 256 7.57 2.27 3.68
N LEU A 257 6.95 2.25 4.86
CA LEU A 257 6.96 1.08 5.74
C LEU A 257 6.04 0.01 5.17
N CYS A 258 6.50 -1.25 5.22
CA CYS A 258 5.77 -2.38 4.65
C CYS A 258 5.63 -3.51 5.66
N TYR A 259 4.37 -3.93 5.94
CA TYR A 259 4.03 -5.02 6.87
C TYR A 259 3.05 -6.00 6.25
N PHE A 260 3.29 -7.30 6.43
CA PHE A 260 2.28 -8.32 6.19
C PHE A 260 1.21 -8.35 7.31
N ARG A 261 0.04 -8.82 6.98
CA ARG A 261 -0.95 -9.26 7.99
C ARG A 261 -0.48 -10.50 8.72
N ASN A 262 0.07 -11.49 8.01
CA ASN A 262 0.51 -12.78 8.54
C ASN A 262 1.68 -13.34 7.73
N ALA A 263 2.93 -13.11 8.19
CA ALA A 263 4.14 -13.58 7.54
C ALA A 263 4.28 -15.11 7.54
N ASP A 264 3.72 -15.80 8.56
CA ASP A 264 3.74 -17.26 8.61
C ASP A 264 2.90 -17.84 7.47
N TYR A 265 1.70 -17.29 7.23
CA TYR A 265 0.85 -17.66 6.10
C TYR A 265 1.56 -17.46 4.75
N ILE A 266 2.26 -16.34 4.57
CA ILE A 266 3.05 -16.04 3.35
C ILE A 266 4.11 -17.11 3.13
N LYS A 267 4.83 -17.49 4.19
CA LYS A 267 5.91 -18.49 4.14
C LYS A 267 5.37 -19.90 3.84
N GLU A 268 4.32 -20.32 4.54
CA GLU A 268 3.68 -21.63 4.36
C GLU A 268 3.13 -21.81 2.95
N ASN A 269 2.51 -20.78 2.40
CA ASN A 269 1.95 -20.79 1.05
C ASN A 269 2.98 -20.42 -0.04
N LYS A 270 4.26 -20.22 0.32
CA LYS A 270 5.35 -19.91 -0.61
C LYS A 270 5.04 -18.73 -1.53
N ILE A 271 4.34 -17.72 -1.00
CA ILE A 271 4.01 -16.52 -1.74
C ILE A 271 5.28 -15.68 -1.91
N ILE A 272 5.59 -15.34 -3.14
CA ILE A 272 6.79 -14.58 -3.50
C ILE A 272 6.40 -13.40 -4.37
N TRP A 273 7.02 -12.26 -4.09
CA TRP A 273 6.85 -11.06 -4.90
C TRP A 273 7.85 -11.03 -6.05
N ARG A 274 7.38 -10.56 -7.19
CA ARG A 274 8.19 -10.41 -8.38
C ARG A 274 7.76 -9.18 -9.15
N GLU A 275 8.73 -8.41 -9.61
CA GLU A 275 8.50 -7.31 -10.53
C GLU A 275 9.25 -7.51 -11.83
N LYS A 276 8.76 -6.95 -12.91
CA LYS A 276 9.44 -6.94 -14.19
C LYS A 276 10.63 -5.99 -14.11
N LYS A 277 11.81 -6.46 -14.50
CA LYS A 277 13.04 -5.65 -14.52
C LYS A 277 12.83 -4.41 -15.37
N GLN A 278 13.29 -3.26 -14.86
CA GLN A 278 13.21 -2.00 -15.60
C GLN A 278 14.21 -2.00 -16.78
N GLY A 279 13.90 -1.23 -17.82
CA GLY A 279 14.77 -1.12 -19.02
C GLY A 279 14.69 -2.29 -20.00
N LEU A 280 13.88 -3.34 -19.74
CA LEU A 280 13.74 -4.47 -20.67
C LEU A 280 13.16 -4.05 -22.01
N LYS A 281 12.23 -3.12 -22.02
CA LYS A 281 11.62 -2.61 -23.26
C LYS A 281 12.68 -2.03 -24.20
N ASP A 282 13.59 -1.26 -23.65
CA ASP A 282 14.66 -0.62 -24.43
C ASP A 282 15.64 -1.67 -24.96
N ILE A 283 16.00 -2.66 -24.11
CA ILE A 283 16.87 -3.77 -24.54
C ILE A 283 16.23 -4.58 -25.67
N TYR A 284 14.96 -4.91 -25.57
CA TYR A 284 14.28 -5.66 -26.64
C TYR A 284 14.07 -4.83 -27.89
N THR A 285 13.78 -3.54 -27.76
CA THR A 285 13.67 -2.63 -28.92
C THR A 285 14.99 -2.54 -29.67
N GLU A 286 16.11 -2.37 -28.96
CA GLU A 286 17.42 -2.35 -29.56
C GLU A 286 17.81 -3.70 -30.17
N TYR A 287 17.55 -4.79 -29.48
CA TYR A 287 17.79 -6.14 -30.00
C TYR A 287 17.06 -6.40 -31.32
N GLU A 288 15.76 -6.07 -31.40
CA GLU A 288 15.00 -6.23 -32.63
C GLU A 288 15.52 -5.31 -33.76
N ARG A 289 15.99 -4.11 -33.44
CA ARG A 289 16.69 -3.23 -34.41
C ARG A 289 17.95 -3.88 -34.96
N LEU A 290 18.81 -4.41 -34.06
CA LEU A 290 20.06 -5.05 -34.43
C LEU A 290 19.82 -6.34 -35.22
N LYS A 291 18.79 -7.11 -34.86
CA LYS A 291 18.39 -8.32 -35.60
C LYS A 291 17.91 -8.00 -37.01
N LYS A 292 17.20 -6.88 -37.21
CA LYS A 292 16.84 -6.42 -38.57
C LYS A 292 18.07 -6.01 -39.38
N LEU A 293 19.09 -5.44 -38.72
CA LEU A 293 20.31 -4.96 -39.40
C LEU A 293 21.25 -6.10 -39.79
N HIS A 294 21.47 -7.08 -38.90
CA HIS A 294 22.51 -8.10 -39.05
C HIS A 294 21.96 -9.52 -39.35
N GLY A 295 20.63 -9.69 -39.34
CA GLY A 295 19.99 -10.98 -39.60
C GLY A 295 20.39 -12.04 -38.57
N THR A 296 21.08 -13.09 -39.00
CA THR A 296 21.55 -14.23 -38.18
C THR A 296 23.02 -14.11 -37.78
N ASP A 297 23.68 -13.00 -38.07
CA ASP A 297 25.07 -12.76 -37.60
C ASP A 297 25.04 -12.33 -36.11
N PHE A 298 24.93 -13.33 -35.24
CA PHE A 298 24.86 -13.14 -33.79
C PHE A 298 26.11 -12.45 -33.22
N LYS A 299 27.31 -12.65 -33.83
CA LYS A 299 28.54 -11.98 -33.39
C LYS A 299 28.50 -10.47 -33.66
N ALA A 300 27.97 -10.05 -34.80
CA ALA A 300 27.75 -8.64 -35.10
C ALA A 300 26.72 -8.02 -34.15
N ILE A 301 25.61 -8.73 -33.89
CA ILE A 301 24.58 -8.30 -32.91
C ILE A 301 25.19 -8.15 -31.51
N GLU A 302 25.96 -9.13 -31.01
CA GLU A 302 26.64 -9.05 -29.73
C GLU A 302 27.57 -7.85 -29.59
N LYS A 303 28.34 -7.58 -30.65
CA LYS A 303 29.27 -6.45 -30.70
C LYS A 303 28.53 -5.12 -30.57
N ASP A 304 27.49 -4.93 -31.36
CA ASP A 304 26.74 -3.68 -31.38
C ASP A 304 25.88 -3.51 -30.14
N LEU A 305 25.31 -4.59 -29.58
CA LEU A 305 24.60 -4.57 -28.32
C LEU A 305 25.50 -4.15 -27.13
N LYS A 306 26.76 -4.59 -27.11
CA LYS A 306 27.76 -4.12 -26.12
C LYS A 306 28.08 -2.65 -26.28
N VAL A 307 28.17 -2.14 -27.51
CA VAL A 307 28.38 -0.71 -27.79
C VAL A 307 27.18 0.09 -27.29
N TRP A 308 25.97 -0.36 -27.59
CA TRP A 308 24.75 0.29 -27.17
C TRP A 308 24.65 0.39 -25.62
N PHE A 309 24.88 -0.70 -24.89
CA PHE A 309 24.90 -0.68 -23.42
C PHE A 309 25.92 0.34 -22.86
N LYS A 310 27.10 0.45 -23.47
CA LYS A 310 28.12 1.43 -23.07
C LYS A 310 27.70 2.86 -23.32
N ALA A 311 26.95 3.11 -24.38
CA ALA A 311 26.46 4.43 -24.75
C ALA A 311 25.30 4.94 -23.90
N LEU A 312 24.64 4.06 -23.13
CA LEU A 312 23.57 4.47 -22.24
C LEU A 312 24.08 5.40 -21.14
N PRO A 313 23.29 6.44 -20.79
CA PRO A 313 23.61 7.33 -19.67
C PRO A 313 23.78 6.57 -18.35
N ASP A 314 24.55 7.11 -17.43
CA ASP A 314 24.61 6.58 -16.07
C ASP A 314 23.24 6.68 -15.40
N GLY A 315 22.84 5.60 -14.71
CA GLY A 315 21.50 5.50 -14.12
C GLY A 315 20.39 5.07 -15.06
N HIS A 316 20.67 4.81 -16.35
CA HIS A 316 19.68 4.24 -17.26
C HIS A 316 19.35 2.80 -16.86
N PRO A 317 18.06 2.43 -16.65
CA PRO A 317 17.69 1.10 -16.11
C PRO A 317 18.19 -0.09 -16.96
N ALA A 318 18.25 0.04 -18.27
CA ALA A 318 18.79 -1.01 -19.13
C ALA A 318 20.28 -1.28 -18.90
N LYS A 319 21.06 -0.29 -18.39
CA LYS A 319 22.49 -0.44 -18.13
C LYS A 319 22.80 -1.44 -17.03
N ASP A 320 21.90 -1.61 -16.06
CA ASP A 320 22.02 -2.60 -14.99
C ASP A 320 22.02 -4.05 -15.52
N HIS A 321 21.53 -4.23 -16.74
CA HIS A 321 21.42 -5.51 -17.43
C HIS A 321 22.48 -5.69 -18.53
N SER A 322 23.53 -4.88 -18.56
CA SER A 322 24.59 -4.91 -19.58
C SER A 322 25.38 -6.24 -19.65
N HIS A 323 25.28 -7.06 -18.60
CA HIS A 323 25.83 -8.43 -18.60
C HIS A 323 25.08 -9.37 -19.57
N TYR A 324 23.83 -9.08 -19.96
CA TYR A 324 23.09 -9.79 -21.00
C TYR A 324 23.55 -9.31 -22.39
N ASN A 325 24.72 -9.72 -22.79
CA ASN A 325 25.39 -9.19 -23.99
C ASN A 325 25.81 -10.27 -24.98
N ARG A 326 25.30 -11.47 -24.86
CA ARG A 326 25.43 -12.57 -25.82
C ARG A 326 24.09 -12.88 -26.44
N VAL A 327 24.13 -13.42 -27.65
CA VAL A 327 22.94 -13.69 -28.45
C VAL A 327 23.09 -15.02 -29.20
N ASP A 328 22.02 -15.79 -29.23
CA ASP A 328 21.88 -16.95 -30.12
C ASP A 328 20.46 -17.02 -30.72
N THR A 329 20.11 -18.15 -31.33
CA THR A 329 18.79 -18.36 -31.97
C THR A 329 17.60 -18.20 -31.00
N ARG A 330 17.80 -18.39 -29.68
CA ARG A 330 16.78 -18.26 -28.65
C ARG A 330 16.66 -16.82 -28.10
N GLY A 331 17.66 -15.99 -28.32
CA GLY A 331 17.66 -14.59 -27.91
C GLY A 331 18.86 -14.16 -27.07
N ILE A 332 18.66 -13.11 -26.30
CA ILE A 332 19.70 -12.49 -25.47
C ILE A 332 19.95 -13.32 -24.22
N PHE A 333 21.21 -13.55 -23.89
CA PHE A 333 21.62 -14.28 -22.69
C PHE A 333 22.94 -13.78 -22.11
N PHE A 334 23.30 -14.23 -20.93
CA PHE A 334 24.66 -14.13 -20.40
C PHE A 334 25.16 -15.50 -19.95
N ALA A 335 26.50 -15.63 -19.89
CA ALA A 335 27.16 -16.82 -19.40
C ALA A 335 27.17 -16.82 -17.87
N ASP A 336 26.27 -17.59 -17.27
CA ASP A 336 26.10 -17.66 -15.81
C ASP A 336 26.92 -18.81 -15.19
N ASN A 337 27.21 -18.70 -13.92
CA ASN A 337 27.96 -19.67 -13.16
C ASN A 337 27.16 -20.98 -12.99
N ILE A 338 27.80 -22.10 -13.27
CA ILE A 338 27.23 -23.46 -13.16
C ILE A 338 27.62 -24.16 -11.85
N SER A 339 28.29 -23.48 -10.93
CA SER A 339 28.69 -24.03 -9.65
C SER A 339 27.64 -23.88 -8.56
N TRP A 340 27.65 -24.79 -7.58
CA TRP A 340 26.70 -24.79 -6.46
C TRP A 340 26.87 -23.56 -5.58
N PRO A 341 25.79 -22.81 -5.29
CA PRO A 341 25.85 -21.71 -4.35
C PRO A 341 26.26 -22.20 -2.95
N GLY A 342 27.26 -21.56 -2.32
CA GLY A 342 27.72 -21.93 -0.99
C GLY A 342 28.65 -23.14 -0.88
N GLY A 343 28.83 -23.93 -1.95
CA GLY A 343 29.70 -25.13 -1.95
C GLY A 343 28.95 -26.42 -1.57
N GLY A 344 29.65 -27.57 -1.66
CA GLY A 344 29.08 -28.87 -1.33
C GLY A 344 28.20 -29.50 -2.44
N GLY A 345 28.20 -28.92 -3.63
CA GLY A 345 27.50 -29.50 -4.78
C GLY A 345 28.08 -30.82 -5.26
N PRO A 346 27.29 -31.61 -6.02
CA PRO A 346 27.75 -32.90 -6.56
C PRO A 346 28.94 -32.71 -7.49
N LYS A 347 29.89 -33.68 -7.43
CA LYS A 347 31.06 -33.74 -8.29
C LYS A 347 31.00 -34.99 -9.14
N TYR A 348 30.90 -34.80 -10.43
CA TYR A 348 30.89 -35.87 -11.41
C TYR A 348 31.59 -35.42 -12.68
N GLU A 349 32.04 -36.36 -13.47
CA GLU A 349 32.74 -36.11 -14.73
C GLU A 349 31.78 -35.75 -15.85
N VAL A 350 32.16 -34.71 -16.60
CA VAL A 350 31.46 -34.24 -17.82
C VAL A 350 32.51 -34.13 -18.91
N LEU A 351 32.22 -34.70 -20.09
CA LEU A 351 33.15 -34.66 -21.22
C LEU A 351 32.94 -33.40 -22.07
N HIS A 352 34.04 -32.79 -22.49
CA HIS A 352 34.02 -31.68 -23.43
C HIS A 352 33.57 -32.20 -24.83
N PRO A 353 32.58 -31.56 -25.48
CA PRO A 353 31.96 -32.08 -26.70
C PRO A 353 32.92 -32.19 -27.89
N ILE A 354 33.99 -31.38 -27.93
CA ILE A 354 34.95 -31.37 -29.02
C ILE A 354 36.17 -32.24 -28.70
N THR A 355 36.76 -32.08 -27.48
CA THR A 355 38.01 -32.79 -27.15
C THR A 355 37.79 -34.19 -26.59
N GLY A 356 36.56 -34.54 -26.19
CA GLY A 356 36.20 -35.80 -25.56
C GLY A 356 36.83 -36.03 -24.18
N LYS A 357 37.54 -35.06 -23.62
CA LYS A 357 38.20 -35.12 -22.32
C LYS A 357 37.32 -34.53 -21.21
N PRO A 358 37.51 -34.99 -19.96
CA PRO A 358 36.80 -34.40 -18.82
C PRO A 358 37.08 -32.92 -18.65
N VAL A 359 36.02 -32.11 -18.51
CA VAL A 359 36.14 -30.67 -18.22
C VAL A 359 36.50 -30.44 -16.77
N THR A 360 37.03 -29.25 -16.47
CA THR A 360 37.28 -28.84 -15.09
C THR A 360 35.97 -28.78 -14.30
N VAL A 361 35.86 -29.61 -13.26
CA VAL A 361 34.71 -29.59 -12.35
C VAL A 361 34.76 -28.31 -11.49
N PRO A 362 33.66 -27.60 -11.34
CA PRO A 362 33.60 -26.42 -10.45
C PRO A 362 34.07 -26.74 -9.04
N SER A 363 34.90 -25.91 -8.43
CA SER A 363 35.45 -26.13 -7.08
C SER A 363 34.37 -26.37 -6.01
N ARG A 364 33.22 -25.68 -6.17
CA ARG A 364 32.05 -25.83 -5.29
C ARG A 364 31.11 -26.98 -5.68
N GLY A 365 31.44 -27.78 -6.73
CA GLY A 365 30.55 -28.77 -7.32
C GLY A 365 29.56 -28.18 -8.31
N TRP A 366 28.88 -29.07 -9.06
CA TRP A 366 27.88 -28.68 -10.05
C TRP A 366 26.58 -28.16 -9.39
N ILE A 367 25.90 -27.21 -10.03
CA ILE A 367 24.64 -26.65 -9.53
C ILE A 367 23.47 -27.64 -9.56
N THR A 368 23.62 -28.78 -10.24
CA THR A 368 22.55 -29.78 -10.41
C THR A 368 23.12 -31.18 -10.47
N ASN A 369 22.25 -32.20 -10.50
CA ASN A 369 22.63 -33.57 -10.71
C ASN A 369 23.06 -33.83 -12.18
N LYS A 370 23.67 -35.01 -12.42
CA LYS A 370 24.24 -35.37 -13.72
C LYS A 370 23.20 -35.45 -14.84
N GLU A 371 22.02 -35.97 -14.53
CA GLU A 371 20.94 -36.15 -15.50
C GLU A 371 20.37 -34.79 -15.96
N ASN A 372 20.21 -33.83 -15.05
CA ASN A 372 19.79 -32.51 -15.40
C ASN A 372 20.84 -31.75 -16.20
N LEU A 373 22.12 -31.89 -15.81
CA LEU A 373 23.19 -31.23 -16.56
C LEU A 373 23.29 -31.82 -17.99
N GLN A 374 23.12 -33.12 -18.15
CA GLN A 374 23.11 -33.74 -19.48
C GLN A 374 21.97 -33.18 -20.35
N ARG A 375 20.75 -33.06 -19.76
CA ARG A 375 19.63 -32.42 -20.49
C ARG A 375 19.94 -30.98 -20.90
N TRP A 376 20.64 -30.21 -20.06
CA TRP A 376 21.06 -28.84 -20.43
C TRP A 376 22.11 -28.83 -21.53
N ILE A 377 22.99 -29.82 -21.58
CA ILE A 377 23.97 -30.01 -22.68
C ILE A 377 23.23 -30.34 -23.97
N ASP A 378 22.33 -31.32 -23.93
CA ASP A 378 21.55 -31.77 -25.10
C ASP A 378 20.65 -30.65 -25.64
N ASP A 379 20.18 -29.73 -24.75
CA ASP A 379 19.38 -28.54 -25.07
C ASP A 379 20.24 -27.32 -25.45
N ASP A 380 21.53 -27.47 -25.72
CA ASP A 380 22.47 -26.40 -26.05
C ASP A 380 22.46 -25.24 -25.06
N ARG A 381 22.25 -25.51 -23.76
CA ARG A 381 22.27 -24.51 -22.70
C ARG A 381 23.62 -24.35 -22.02
N VAL A 382 24.55 -25.26 -22.24
CA VAL A 382 25.87 -25.22 -21.61
C VAL A 382 26.89 -24.68 -22.60
N LEU A 383 27.61 -23.65 -22.16
CA LEU A 383 28.75 -23.10 -22.90
C LEU A 383 30.03 -23.77 -22.42
N PHE A 384 30.63 -24.54 -23.27
CA PHE A 384 31.97 -25.08 -23.05
C PHE A 384 33.00 -24.02 -23.51
N GLY A 385 34.15 -23.98 -22.85
CA GLY A 385 35.28 -23.18 -23.31
C GLY A 385 35.91 -23.77 -24.57
N GLU A 386 37.00 -23.19 -25.03
CA GLU A 386 37.76 -23.72 -26.19
C GLU A 386 38.44 -25.08 -25.87
N THR A 387 38.70 -25.32 -24.60
CA THR A 387 39.35 -26.55 -24.11
C THR A 387 38.69 -27.09 -22.86
N GLU A 388 38.95 -28.36 -22.54
CA GLU A 388 38.51 -29.02 -21.32
C GLU A 388 39.02 -28.40 -20.01
N LYS A 389 40.01 -27.52 -20.07
CA LYS A 389 40.60 -26.84 -18.90
C LYS A 389 39.68 -25.76 -18.35
N ASN A 390 38.69 -25.33 -19.13
CA ASN A 390 37.75 -24.30 -18.71
C ASN A 390 36.57 -24.93 -17.94
N VAL A 391 36.11 -24.25 -16.89
CA VAL A 391 34.83 -24.59 -16.26
C VAL A 391 33.71 -24.13 -17.18
N PRO A 392 32.78 -25.00 -17.57
CA PRO A 392 31.62 -24.59 -18.38
C PRO A 392 30.75 -23.56 -17.66
N THR A 393 29.93 -22.88 -18.44
CA THR A 393 28.91 -21.91 -17.94
C THR A 393 27.55 -22.24 -18.53
N ILE A 394 26.48 -21.72 -17.95
CA ILE A 394 25.12 -21.93 -18.44
C ILE A 394 24.58 -20.66 -19.13
N LYS A 395 23.88 -20.83 -20.25
CA LYS A 395 23.18 -19.75 -20.93
C LYS A 395 21.96 -19.31 -20.12
N ALA A 396 22.02 -18.17 -19.48
CA ALA A 396 20.91 -17.60 -18.74
C ALA A 396 20.17 -16.58 -19.62
N TYR A 397 19.03 -16.98 -20.17
CA TYR A 397 18.29 -16.14 -21.10
C TYR A 397 17.54 -15.01 -20.41
N LEU A 398 17.61 -13.80 -20.96
CA LEU A 398 16.92 -12.62 -20.45
C LEU A 398 15.40 -12.86 -20.34
N LYS A 399 14.82 -13.46 -21.38
CA LYS A 399 13.38 -13.78 -21.45
C LYS A 399 12.90 -14.71 -20.33
N GLU A 400 13.75 -15.59 -19.83
CA GLU A 400 13.43 -16.51 -18.71
C GLU A 400 13.62 -15.83 -17.35
N ARG A 401 14.33 -14.70 -17.31
CA ARG A 401 14.68 -13.97 -16.09
C ARG A 401 14.21 -12.52 -16.12
N GLU A 402 13.08 -12.25 -16.78
CA GLU A 402 12.49 -10.90 -16.84
C GLU A 402 12.03 -10.37 -15.49
N PHE A 403 11.75 -11.27 -14.55
CA PHE A 403 11.23 -10.93 -13.23
C PHE A 403 12.30 -11.09 -12.15
N ALA A 404 12.34 -10.16 -11.22
CA ALA A 404 13.23 -10.16 -10.06
C ALA A 404 12.45 -9.87 -8.77
N VAL A 405 13.09 -10.10 -7.63
CA VAL A 405 12.60 -9.60 -6.34
C VAL A 405 12.69 -8.06 -6.37
N PRO A 406 11.64 -7.33 -5.94
CA PRO A 406 11.71 -5.87 -5.85
C PRO A 406 12.86 -5.40 -4.95
N TYR A 407 13.52 -4.32 -5.33
CA TYR A 407 14.49 -3.66 -4.47
C TYR A 407 13.82 -2.70 -3.49
N SER A 408 14.44 -2.50 -2.33
CA SER A 408 13.95 -1.58 -1.30
C SER A 408 14.23 -0.09 -1.60
N VAL A 409 14.96 0.23 -2.64
CA VAL A 409 15.27 1.61 -3.02
C VAL A 409 14.68 1.90 -4.40
N PHE A 410 13.86 2.97 -4.46
CA PHE A 410 13.26 3.47 -5.70
C PHE A 410 13.82 4.85 -6.01
N TYR A 411 14.24 5.04 -7.24
CA TYR A 411 14.56 6.38 -7.73
C TYR A 411 13.50 6.84 -8.73
N LYS A 412 12.84 7.95 -8.42
CA LYS A 412 11.92 8.61 -9.35
C LYS A 412 11.71 10.06 -8.99
N ASP A 413 11.94 10.98 -9.95
CA ASP A 413 11.78 12.43 -9.74
C ASP A 413 10.32 12.77 -9.38
N GLY A 414 10.09 13.21 -8.12
CA GLY A 414 8.76 13.59 -7.62
C GLY A 414 8.11 14.75 -8.38
N ARG A 415 8.92 15.60 -9.07
CA ARG A 415 8.38 16.68 -9.93
C ARG A 415 7.64 16.15 -11.15
N ALA A 416 7.94 14.94 -11.59
CA ALA A 416 7.27 14.32 -12.73
C ALA A 416 5.79 14.02 -12.41
N ALA A 417 5.48 13.54 -11.21
CA ALA A 417 4.11 13.29 -10.76
C ALA A 417 3.26 14.58 -10.75
N SER A 418 3.81 15.67 -10.18
CA SER A 418 3.13 16.98 -10.19
C SER A 418 2.86 17.51 -11.61
N LYS A 419 3.79 17.29 -12.56
CA LYS A 419 3.60 17.69 -13.96
C LYS A 419 2.53 16.84 -14.64
N ARG A 420 2.55 15.51 -14.43
CA ARG A 420 1.53 14.63 -15.00
C ARG A 420 0.15 14.95 -14.48
N LEU A 421 0.03 15.22 -13.16
CA LEU A 421 -1.24 15.64 -12.57
C LEU A 421 -1.70 16.98 -13.13
N ALA A 422 -0.84 17.98 -13.23
CA ALA A 422 -1.18 19.27 -13.82
C ALA A 422 -1.63 19.13 -15.29
N THR A 423 -1.00 18.25 -16.07
CA THR A 423 -1.44 17.95 -17.44
C THR A 423 -2.83 17.29 -17.46
N LEU A 424 -3.13 16.40 -16.51
CA LEU A 424 -4.42 15.72 -16.40
C LEU A 424 -5.53 16.68 -15.98
N MET A 425 -5.25 17.56 -15.01
CA MET A 425 -6.23 18.46 -14.40
C MET A 425 -6.38 19.81 -15.13
N GLY A 426 -5.39 20.18 -15.96
CA GLY A 426 -5.34 21.47 -16.66
C GLY A 426 -4.46 22.51 -15.94
N ASP A 427 -4.30 22.42 -14.64
CA ASP A 427 -3.39 23.26 -13.84
C ASP A 427 -2.93 22.46 -12.58
N LYS A 428 -2.03 23.09 -11.81
CA LYS A 428 -1.55 22.53 -10.54
C LYS A 428 -2.56 22.77 -9.41
N MET A 429 -3.34 21.76 -9.08
CA MET A 429 -4.45 21.80 -8.11
C MET A 429 -4.16 21.06 -6.81
N PHE A 430 -2.96 20.51 -6.66
CA PHE A 430 -2.51 19.80 -5.47
C PHE A 430 -1.02 20.03 -5.25
N GLU A 431 -0.58 20.22 -4.00
CA GLU A 431 0.81 20.61 -3.76
C GLU A 431 1.81 19.50 -4.00
N ASN A 432 1.66 18.38 -3.34
CA ASN A 432 2.61 17.27 -3.37
C ASN A 432 1.89 15.94 -3.64
N PRO A 433 1.34 15.75 -4.86
CA PRO A 433 0.66 14.50 -5.18
C PRO A 433 1.68 13.35 -5.16
N LYS A 434 1.31 12.23 -4.57
CA LYS A 434 2.13 11.00 -4.69
C LYS A 434 2.22 10.55 -6.14
N ASP A 435 3.30 9.85 -6.45
CA ASP A 435 3.55 9.35 -7.80
C ASP A 435 2.71 8.09 -8.07
N GLU A 436 1.76 8.21 -9.00
CA GLU A 436 0.84 7.12 -9.37
C GLU A 436 1.57 5.90 -9.94
N GLU A 437 2.73 6.09 -10.57
CA GLU A 437 3.49 4.97 -11.14
C GLU A 437 4.27 4.19 -10.06
N ILE A 438 4.61 4.83 -8.92
CA ILE A 438 5.19 4.13 -7.78
C ILE A 438 4.13 3.26 -7.09
N ILE A 439 2.95 3.81 -6.83
CA ILE A 439 1.86 3.04 -6.22
C ILE A 439 1.42 1.91 -7.17
N GLN A 440 1.31 2.19 -8.48
CA GLN A 440 1.06 1.17 -9.49
C GLN A 440 2.09 0.03 -9.42
N ARG A 441 3.39 0.35 -9.36
CA ARG A 441 4.47 -0.64 -9.25
C ARG A 441 4.31 -1.50 -8.01
N ILE A 442 3.95 -0.89 -6.86
CA ILE A 442 3.70 -1.62 -5.60
C ILE A 442 2.51 -2.58 -5.77
N ILE A 443 1.39 -2.13 -6.34
CA ILE A 443 0.22 -2.97 -6.64
C ILE A 443 0.59 -4.16 -7.54
N GLU A 444 1.44 -3.92 -8.53
CA GLU A 444 1.83 -4.95 -9.49
C GLU A 444 2.69 -6.06 -8.88
N PHE A 445 3.62 -5.73 -7.97
CA PHE A 445 4.53 -6.73 -7.41
C PHE A 445 4.02 -7.40 -6.13
N CYS A 446 3.15 -6.76 -5.34
CA CYS A 446 2.73 -7.28 -4.03
C CYS A 446 1.72 -8.44 -4.09
N GLY A 447 1.46 -8.97 -5.28
CA GLY A 447 0.66 -10.16 -5.45
C GLY A 447 -0.85 -9.93 -5.53
N VAL A 448 -1.28 -8.69 -5.84
CA VAL A 448 -2.70 -8.38 -6.13
C VAL A 448 -3.19 -9.18 -7.33
N LYS A 449 -4.36 -9.79 -7.20
CA LYS A 449 -5.01 -10.68 -8.17
C LYS A 449 -6.34 -10.11 -8.67
N ASP A 450 -6.96 -10.83 -9.60
CA ASP A 450 -8.28 -10.48 -10.13
C ASP A 450 -9.34 -10.47 -9.02
N GLY A 451 -10.11 -9.40 -8.93
CA GLY A 451 -11.15 -9.18 -7.93
C GLY A 451 -10.67 -8.65 -6.57
N ASP A 452 -9.35 -8.53 -6.33
CA ASP A 452 -8.79 -8.02 -5.09
C ASP A 452 -9.13 -6.53 -4.87
N ILE A 453 -9.10 -6.12 -3.59
CA ILE A 453 -9.38 -4.76 -3.15
C ILE A 453 -8.10 -4.09 -2.69
N VAL A 454 -7.86 -2.88 -3.18
CA VAL A 454 -6.86 -1.93 -2.70
C VAL A 454 -7.57 -0.81 -1.94
N MET A 455 -7.18 -0.56 -0.70
CA MET A 455 -7.79 0.47 0.15
C MET A 455 -6.80 1.59 0.45
N ASP A 456 -7.31 2.83 0.46
CA ASP A 456 -6.56 4.01 0.87
C ASP A 456 -7.49 4.94 1.66
N PHE A 457 -7.26 5.05 2.96
CA PHE A 457 -8.09 5.86 3.84
C PHE A 457 -7.46 7.22 4.23
N PHE A 458 -6.41 7.61 3.51
CA PHE A 458 -5.86 8.96 3.43
C PHE A 458 -5.69 9.34 1.95
N SER A 459 -6.78 9.25 1.18
CA SER A 459 -6.70 9.20 -0.29
C SER A 459 -6.26 10.51 -0.94
N GLY A 460 -6.31 11.63 -0.21
CA GLY A 460 -5.87 12.93 -0.70
C GLY A 460 -6.47 13.26 -2.07
N SER A 461 -5.61 13.45 -3.04
CA SER A 461 -6.03 13.73 -4.42
C SER A 461 -6.49 12.51 -5.24
N GLY A 462 -6.66 11.33 -4.64
CA GLY A 462 -7.11 10.11 -5.33
C GLY A 462 -6.06 9.42 -6.20
N THR A 463 -4.78 9.54 -5.85
CA THR A 463 -3.66 8.93 -6.60
C THR A 463 -3.81 7.42 -6.70
N THR A 464 -4.23 6.76 -5.63
CA THR A 464 -4.39 5.30 -5.56
C THR A 464 -5.39 4.78 -6.59
N ALA A 465 -6.51 5.48 -6.86
CA ALA A 465 -7.46 5.09 -7.90
C ALA A 465 -6.82 5.09 -9.30
N GLN A 466 -6.07 6.14 -9.64
CA GLN A 466 -5.33 6.20 -10.91
C GLN A 466 -4.34 5.04 -11.04
N SER A 467 -3.62 4.73 -9.96
CA SER A 467 -2.68 3.62 -9.91
C SER A 467 -3.36 2.26 -10.11
N VAL A 468 -4.55 2.07 -9.54
CA VAL A 468 -5.37 0.87 -9.71
C VAL A 468 -5.81 0.71 -11.17
N PHE A 469 -6.24 1.79 -11.85
CA PHE A 469 -6.58 1.72 -13.28
C PHE A 469 -5.38 1.27 -14.13
N LEU A 470 -4.21 1.88 -13.91
CA LEU A 470 -2.99 1.55 -14.64
C LEU A 470 -2.54 0.11 -14.38
N ALA A 471 -2.55 -0.34 -13.12
CA ALA A 471 -2.20 -1.70 -12.75
C ALA A 471 -3.17 -2.73 -13.33
N SER A 472 -4.48 -2.43 -13.33
CA SER A 472 -5.52 -3.30 -13.91
C SER A 472 -5.29 -3.54 -15.40
N ILE A 473 -4.94 -2.49 -16.15
CA ILE A 473 -4.62 -2.58 -17.58
C ILE A 473 -3.36 -3.41 -17.79
N ASN A 474 -2.26 -3.10 -17.07
CA ASN A 474 -0.99 -3.77 -17.25
C ASN A 474 -1.04 -5.26 -16.91
N LYS A 475 -1.73 -5.60 -15.83
CA LYS A 475 -1.92 -6.99 -15.38
C LYS A 475 -3.06 -7.72 -16.09
N LYS A 476 -3.93 -6.99 -16.80
CA LYS A 476 -5.17 -7.50 -17.43
C LYS A 476 -6.09 -8.19 -16.43
N ILE A 477 -6.27 -7.59 -15.26
CA ILE A 477 -7.13 -8.07 -14.17
C ILE A 477 -8.02 -6.92 -13.68
N LYS A 478 -9.10 -7.26 -12.99
CA LYS A 478 -9.98 -6.30 -12.33
C LYS A 478 -9.51 -6.10 -10.89
N ILE A 479 -9.03 -4.92 -10.58
CA ILE A 479 -8.69 -4.52 -9.21
C ILE A 479 -9.73 -3.48 -8.78
N LYS A 480 -10.22 -3.61 -7.55
CA LYS A 480 -11.19 -2.68 -6.95
C LYS A 480 -10.49 -1.75 -6.00
N PHE A 481 -11.01 -0.55 -5.84
CA PHE A 481 -10.50 0.35 -4.81
C PHE A 481 -11.59 0.80 -3.83
N ILE A 482 -11.17 1.11 -2.60
CA ILE A 482 -11.94 1.82 -1.59
C ILE A 482 -11.08 3.00 -1.14
N LEU A 483 -11.55 4.21 -1.44
CA LEU A 483 -10.89 5.45 -1.03
C LEU A 483 -11.73 6.16 0.02
N VAL A 484 -11.07 6.69 1.04
CA VAL A 484 -11.72 7.50 2.08
C VAL A 484 -11.00 8.84 2.19
N GLN A 485 -11.76 9.93 2.23
CA GLN A 485 -11.24 11.27 2.40
C GLN A 485 -12.16 12.13 3.24
N LEU A 486 -11.57 12.87 4.17
CA LEU A 486 -12.26 13.95 4.90
C LEU A 486 -12.53 15.13 3.96
N ARG A 487 -13.69 15.79 4.11
CA ARG A 487 -14.05 17.00 3.35
C ARG A 487 -13.31 18.22 3.88
N GLU A 488 -12.03 18.33 3.56
CA GLU A 488 -11.24 19.50 3.93
C GLU A 488 -11.52 20.66 2.98
N LEU A 489 -11.83 21.82 3.55
CA LEU A 489 -12.06 23.05 2.78
C LEU A 489 -10.77 23.56 2.15
N ILE A 490 -10.85 23.94 0.89
CA ILE A 490 -9.77 24.59 0.17
C ILE A 490 -9.91 26.11 0.37
N SER A 491 -8.92 26.71 1.05
CA SER A 491 -8.85 28.17 1.27
C SER A 491 -7.44 28.67 1.00
N GLU A 492 -7.34 29.88 0.44
CA GLU A 492 -6.05 30.57 0.29
C GLU A 492 -5.41 30.91 1.64
N ASP A 493 -6.24 31.14 2.67
CA ASP A 493 -5.78 31.52 4.01
C ASP A 493 -5.04 30.38 4.71
N ASN A 494 -5.34 29.13 4.35
CA ASN A 494 -4.66 27.94 4.88
C ASN A 494 -3.24 27.78 4.32
N ALA A 495 -2.89 28.51 3.26
CA ALA A 495 -1.56 28.42 2.64
C ALA A 495 -0.65 29.55 3.11
N THR A 496 0.47 29.19 3.74
CA THR A 496 1.47 30.15 4.23
C THR A 496 2.35 30.72 3.13
N ALA A 497 2.58 29.97 2.05
CA ALA A 497 3.43 30.35 0.92
C ALA A 497 2.61 30.74 -0.31
N GLU A 498 3.09 31.72 -1.10
CA GLU A 498 2.42 32.16 -2.35
C GLU A 498 2.22 31.00 -3.36
N LYS A 499 3.12 30.01 -3.34
CA LYS A 499 2.97 28.80 -4.15
C LYS A 499 1.73 28.00 -3.75
N GLY A 500 1.47 27.82 -2.46
CA GLY A 500 0.28 27.14 -1.94
C GLY A 500 -0.99 27.90 -2.29
N LYS A 501 -0.98 29.24 -2.10
CA LYS A 501 -2.11 30.10 -2.49
C LYS A 501 -2.46 29.99 -3.97
N LYS A 502 -1.45 29.89 -4.86
CA LYS A 502 -1.69 29.68 -6.29
C LYS A 502 -2.37 28.34 -6.55
N VAL A 503 -1.96 27.28 -5.84
CA VAL A 503 -2.57 25.94 -5.96
C VAL A 503 -4.02 25.98 -5.47
N ALA A 504 -4.28 26.62 -4.32
CA ALA A 504 -5.63 26.78 -3.79
C ALA A 504 -6.55 27.55 -4.77
N ARG A 505 -6.08 28.66 -5.34
CA ARG A 505 -6.85 29.41 -6.36
C ARG A 505 -7.21 28.57 -7.57
N ALA A 506 -6.27 27.77 -8.09
CA ALA A 506 -6.54 26.89 -9.23
C ALA A 506 -7.56 25.80 -8.89
N ALA A 507 -7.50 25.24 -7.69
CA ALA A 507 -8.46 24.25 -7.22
C ALA A 507 -9.86 24.86 -6.99
N ILE A 508 -9.94 26.05 -6.38
CA ILE A 508 -11.19 26.79 -6.21
C ILE A 508 -11.81 27.11 -7.58
N ALA A 509 -11.01 27.62 -8.53
CA ALA A 509 -11.50 27.93 -9.87
C ALA A 509 -12.08 26.69 -10.60
N LEU A 510 -11.47 25.52 -10.41
CA LEU A 510 -12.04 24.28 -10.94
C LEU A 510 -13.35 23.91 -10.27
N CYS A 511 -13.45 24.04 -8.95
CA CYS A 511 -14.71 23.80 -8.24
C CYS A 511 -15.82 24.74 -8.71
N ASP A 512 -15.50 26.03 -8.93
CA ASP A 512 -16.44 27.02 -9.49
C ASP A 512 -16.89 26.64 -10.91
N GLU A 513 -15.96 26.20 -11.77
CA GLU A 513 -16.27 25.73 -13.13
C GLU A 513 -17.21 24.52 -13.11
N LEU A 514 -16.99 23.60 -12.17
CA LEU A 514 -17.80 22.40 -12.01
C LEU A 514 -19.12 22.65 -11.25
N GLY A 515 -19.27 23.80 -10.58
CA GLY A 515 -20.43 24.11 -9.74
C GLY A 515 -20.51 23.24 -8.48
N VAL A 516 -19.36 22.89 -7.88
CA VAL A 516 -19.24 22.02 -6.71
C VAL A 516 -18.59 22.75 -5.52
N PRO A 517 -18.76 22.27 -4.29
CA PRO A 517 -18.14 22.86 -3.10
C PRO A 517 -16.61 22.88 -3.16
N HIS A 518 -15.99 23.90 -2.55
CA HIS A 518 -14.53 24.09 -2.52
C HIS A 518 -13.87 23.16 -1.49
N ASN A 519 -13.79 21.89 -1.75
CA ASN A 519 -13.12 20.93 -0.88
C ASN A 519 -12.27 19.91 -1.66
N ILE A 520 -11.38 19.25 -0.93
CA ILE A 520 -10.40 18.31 -1.52
C ILE A 520 -11.06 17.09 -2.18
N CYS A 521 -12.23 16.66 -1.68
CA CYS A 521 -12.95 15.50 -2.22
C CYS A 521 -13.41 15.77 -3.66
N GLU A 522 -13.82 17.00 -3.98
CA GLU A 522 -14.26 17.36 -5.34
C GLU A 522 -13.10 17.29 -6.34
N ILE A 523 -11.93 17.80 -5.93
CA ILE A 523 -10.70 17.70 -6.74
C ILE A 523 -10.30 16.23 -6.96
N ALA A 524 -10.39 15.39 -5.91
CA ALA A 524 -10.07 13.98 -6.01
C ALA A 524 -11.03 13.23 -6.93
N LYS A 525 -12.35 13.45 -6.79
CA LYS A 525 -13.36 12.84 -7.66
C LYS A 525 -13.15 13.22 -9.12
N GLU A 526 -12.84 14.49 -9.39
CA GLU A 526 -12.57 14.96 -10.75
C GLU A 526 -11.28 14.35 -11.33
N ARG A 527 -10.22 14.24 -10.50
CA ARG A 527 -9.02 13.51 -10.90
C ARG A 527 -9.32 12.06 -11.27
N ILE A 528 -10.12 11.35 -10.49
CA ILE A 528 -10.47 9.96 -10.75
C ILE A 528 -11.24 9.83 -12.07
N ARG A 529 -12.20 10.73 -12.34
CA ARG A 529 -12.96 10.77 -13.61
C ARG A 529 -12.03 10.95 -14.80
N ARG A 530 -11.14 11.96 -14.75
CA ARG A 530 -10.19 12.24 -15.85
C ARG A 530 -9.17 11.11 -16.01
N ALA A 531 -8.64 10.57 -14.91
CA ALA A 531 -7.69 9.46 -14.95
C ALA A 531 -8.30 8.18 -15.54
N GLY A 532 -9.53 7.84 -15.15
CA GLY A 532 -10.24 6.68 -15.68
C GLY A 532 -10.49 6.80 -17.19
N LYS A 533 -10.99 7.96 -17.64
CA LYS A 533 -11.20 8.26 -19.06
C LYS A 533 -9.90 8.15 -19.86
N LYS A 534 -8.84 8.83 -19.37
CA LYS A 534 -7.52 8.80 -20.01
C LYS A 534 -6.95 7.38 -20.07
N ALA A 535 -7.02 6.62 -18.98
CA ALA A 535 -6.53 5.25 -18.93
C ALA A 535 -7.24 4.35 -19.97
N LYS A 536 -8.55 4.52 -20.16
CA LYS A 536 -9.33 3.80 -21.15
C LYS A 536 -8.98 4.21 -22.58
N GLU A 537 -8.76 5.50 -22.82
CA GLU A 537 -8.35 6.03 -24.12
C GLU A 537 -6.94 5.56 -24.50
N ASP A 538 -5.97 5.68 -23.59
CA ASP A 538 -4.57 5.30 -23.83
C ASP A 538 -4.41 3.79 -24.07
N ALA A 539 -5.21 2.97 -23.37
CA ALA A 539 -5.17 1.52 -23.50
C ALA A 539 -5.98 0.99 -24.72
N GLY A 540 -6.92 1.76 -25.25
CA GLY A 540 -7.77 1.35 -26.38
C GLY A 540 -8.41 -0.02 -26.16
N GLN A 541 -8.20 -0.96 -27.09
CA GLN A 541 -8.74 -2.32 -26.96
C GLN A 541 -8.20 -3.10 -25.73
N ALA A 542 -7.01 -2.76 -25.26
CA ALA A 542 -6.43 -3.40 -24.07
C ALA A 542 -7.13 -3.02 -22.77
N ALA A 543 -7.91 -1.92 -22.76
CA ALA A 543 -8.75 -1.54 -21.61
C ALA A 543 -9.85 -2.58 -21.31
N GLY A 544 -10.32 -3.32 -22.34
CA GLY A 544 -11.36 -4.32 -22.18
C GLY A 544 -12.59 -3.79 -21.43
N ASN A 545 -12.98 -4.50 -20.37
CA ASN A 545 -14.07 -4.12 -19.46
C ASN A 545 -13.57 -3.43 -18.20
N LEU A 546 -12.57 -2.55 -18.29
CA LEU A 546 -12.06 -1.79 -17.16
C LEU A 546 -13.20 -0.98 -16.50
N ASP A 547 -13.39 -1.19 -15.20
CA ASP A 547 -14.29 -0.38 -14.37
C ASP A 547 -13.59 0.95 -14.05
N ILE A 548 -13.94 2.03 -14.76
CA ILE A 548 -13.42 3.38 -14.54
C ILE A 548 -14.34 4.22 -13.65
N GLY A 549 -15.44 3.64 -13.20
CA GLY A 549 -16.41 4.28 -12.33
C GLY A 549 -16.06 4.16 -10.86
N PHE A 550 -16.87 4.83 -10.03
CA PHE A 550 -16.87 4.70 -8.58
C PHE A 550 -18.20 5.17 -8.00
N ARG A 551 -18.63 4.52 -6.92
CA ARG A 551 -19.80 4.96 -6.15
C ARG A 551 -19.34 5.89 -5.04
N VAL A 552 -19.99 7.04 -4.94
CA VAL A 552 -19.77 7.99 -3.85
C VAL A 552 -20.72 7.66 -2.71
N LEU A 553 -20.14 7.51 -1.52
CA LEU A 553 -20.86 7.37 -0.26
C LEU A 553 -20.43 8.51 0.68
N LYS A 554 -21.36 9.02 1.46
CA LYS A 554 -21.09 10.08 2.45
C LYS A 554 -21.40 9.54 3.85
N LEU A 555 -20.48 9.76 4.78
CA LEU A 555 -20.70 9.44 6.18
C LEU A 555 -21.76 10.39 6.75
N ASP A 556 -22.75 9.86 7.43
CA ASP A 556 -23.89 10.63 7.96
C ASP A 556 -24.45 9.96 9.21
N SER A 557 -25.26 10.71 9.96
CA SER A 557 -26.01 10.17 11.09
C SER A 557 -26.97 9.04 10.63
N SER A 558 -27.17 8.06 11.49
CA SER A 558 -28.15 7.03 11.21
C SER A 558 -29.58 7.59 11.20
N ASN A 559 -30.34 7.28 10.14
CA ASN A 559 -31.79 7.59 10.06
C ASN A 559 -32.66 6.64 10.88
N MET A 560 -32.08 5.66 11.54
CA MET A 560 -32.84 4.70 12.33
C MET A 560 -33.33 5.37 13.59
N GLU A 561 -34.63 5.55 13.70
CA GLU A 561 -35.24 5.87 14.98
C GLU A 561 -34.89 4.79 15.99
N ASP A 562 -34.66 5.19 17.25
CA ASP A 562 -34.45 4.24 18.33
C ASP A 562 -35.67 3.30 18.42
N VAL A 563 -35.52 2.06 18.05
CA VAL A 563 -36.58 1.06 18.16
C VAL A 563 -36.61 0.56 19.60
N PHE A 564 -37.73 0.75 20.28
CA PHE A 564 -37.95 0.21 21.62
C PHE A 564 -38.40 -1.24 21.52
N TYR A 565 -37.55 -2.18 21.90
CA TYR A 565 -37.93 -3.60 22.00
C TYR A 565 -38.39 -3.91 23.41
N THR A 566 -39.66 -4.35 23.54
CA THR A 566 -40.15 -4.94 24.77
C THR A 566 -40.05 -6.46 24.62
N PRO A 567 -39.14 -7.14 25.33
CA PRO A 567 -39.08 -8.59 25.26
C PRO A 567 -40.43 -9.18 25.66
N PRO A 568 -40.91 -10.24 24.97
CA PRO A 568 -42.15 -10.89 25.38
C PRO A 568 -42.02 -11.36 26.82
N ARG A 569 -43.00 -11.02 27.65
CA ARG A 569 -43.07 -11.53 29.04
C ARG A 569 -43.08 -13.05 28.95
N LYS A 570 -42.06 -13.70 29.51
CA LYS A 570 -42.16 -15.14 29.77
C LYS A 570 -43.24 -15.33 30.78
N PHE A 571 -44.35 -16.01 30.41
CA PHE A 571 -45.34 -16.53 31.30
C PHE A 571 -44.79 -17.73 32.08
#